data_1c3633ae7a2643ce605b11735cf1a059
#
_entry.id   1c3633ae7a2643ce605b11735cf1a059
#
_cell.length_a   1.000
_cell.length_b   1.000
_cell.length_c   1.000
_cell.angle_alpha   90.00
_cell.angle_beta   90.00
_cell.angle_gamma   90.00
#
_symmetry.space_group_name_H-M   'P 1'
#
loop_
_entity.id
_entity.type
_entity.pdbx_description
1 polymer ?
#
loop_
_entity_poly.entity_id
_entity_poly.type
_entity_poly.pdbx_seq_one_letter_code
_entity_poly.pdbx_strand_id
1 'polypeptide(L)' 'MNEEELRRRLAMLRTEHRDLDAAIGALIATDCQDQLQVARLKKRKLQLKDQIAMIEDYLTPDIIA' A
#
# COMPACT_ATOMS: atom_id res chain seq x y z
N MET A 1 19.68 -2.38 -6.79
CA MET A 1 18.55 -1.61 -7.36
C MET A 1 18.89 -0.13 -7.25
N ASN A 2 18.78 0.60 -8.34
CA ASN A 2 19.14 2.00 -8.29
C ASN A 2 17.97 2.85 -7.81
N GLU A 3 18.25 4.11 -7.54
CA GLU A 3 17.25 5.01 -6.97
C GLU A 3 16.05 5.19 -7.89
N GLU A 4 16.30 5.27 -9.18
CA GLU A 4 15.22 5.48 -10.14
C GLU A 4 14.26 4.30 -10.15
N GLU A 5 14.80 3.09 -10.08
CA GLU A 5 13.96 1.91 -10.03
C GLU A 5 13.15 1.86 -8.75
N LEU A 6 13.75 2.26 -7.65
CA LEU A 6 13.02 2.30 -6.39
C LEU A 6 11.89 3.30 -6.42
N ARG A 7 12.11 4.44 -7.06
CA ARG A 7 11.06 5.44 -7.17
C ARG A 7 9.89 4.94 -8.02
N ARG A 8 10.20 4.23 -9.09
CA ARG A 8 9.16 3.64 -9.92
C ARG A 8 8.36 2.61 -9.13
N ARG A 9 9.07 1.79 -8.39
CA ARG A 9 8.41 0.77 -7.57
C ARG A 9 7.52 1.42 -6.52
N LEU A 10 8.03 2.49 -5.92
CA LEU A 10 7.27 3.22 -4.93
C LEU A 10 5.97 3.76 -5.52
N ALA A 11 6.04 4.32 -6.72
CA ALA A 11 4.86 4.85 -7.38
C ALA A 11 3.84 3.74 -7.64
N MET A 12 4.31 2.58 -8.09
CA MET A 12 3.43 1.46 -8.34
C MET A 12 2.78 0.97 -7.06
N LEU A 13 3.55 0.89 -5.99
CA LEU A 13 3.02 0.44 -4.71
C LEU A 13 1.99 1.41 -4.16
N ARG A 14 2.22 2.68 -4.34
CA ARG A 14 1.25 3.68 -3.90
C ARG A 14 -0.07 3.56 -4.66
N THR A 15 0.02 3.31 -5.96
CA THR A 15 -1.17 3.12 -6.76
C THR A 15 -1.93 1.88 -6.31
N GLU A 16 -1.22 0.78 -6.09
CA GLU A 16 -1.84 -0.44 -5.61
C GLU A 16 -2.50 -0.23 -4.25
N HIS A 17 -1.81 0.48 -3.38
CA HIS A 17 -2.35 0.76 -2.05
C HIS A 17 -3.65 1.55 -2.15
N ARG A 18 -3.66 2.56 -3.00
CA ARG A 18 -4.85 3.38 -3.21
C ARG A 18 -5.99 2.55 -3.79
N ASP A 19 -5.67 1.70 -4.77
CA ASP A 19 -6.69 0.86 -5.39
C ASP A 19 -7.30 -0.10 -4.38
N LEU A 20 -6.46 -0.69 -3.53
CA LEU A 20 -6.96 -1.58 -2.50
C LEU A 20 -7.82 -0.85 -1.48
N ASP A 21 -7.40 0.34 -1.11
CA ASP A 21 -8.17 1.13 -0.16
C ASP A 21 -9.55 1.43 -0.72
N ALA A 22 -9.62 1.80 -1.99
CA ALA A 22 -10.89 2.06 -2.65
C ALA A 22 -11.74 0.81 -2.74
N ALA A 23 -11.11 -0.33 -3.05
CA ALA A 23 -11.83 -1.59 -3.15
C ALA A 23 -12.42 -2.00 -1.81
N ILE A 24 -11.64 -1.83 -0.75
CA ILE A 24 -12.12 -2.15 0.59
C ILE A 24 -13.31 -1.26 0.95
N GLY A 25 -13.19 0.03 0.66
CA GLY A 25 -14.27 0.95 0.93
C GLY A 25 -15.54 0.59 0.16
N ALA A 26 -15.38 0.19 -1.10
CA ALA A 26 -16.52 -0.20 -1.91
C ALA A 26 -17.21 -1.45 -1.36
N LEU A 27 -16.42 -2.43 -0.93
CA LEU A 27 -16.99 -3.64 -0.36
C LEU A 27 -17.78 -3.35 0.91
N ILE A 28 -17.23 -2.49 1.74
CA ILE A 28 -17.90 -2.11 2.98
C ILE A 28 -19.18 -1.33 2.67
N ALA A 29 -19.11 -0.43 1.70
CA ALA A 29 -20.25 0.41 1.34
C ALA A 29 -21.39 -0.40 0.75
N THR A 30 -21.08 -1.49 0.06
CA THR A 30 -22.11 -2.33 -0.53
C THR A 30 -22.63 -3.38 0.43
N ASP A 31 -22.26 -3.27 1.69
CA ASP A 31 -22.70 -4.23 2.70
C ASP A 31 -22.33 -5.65 2.35
N CYS A 32 -21.15 -5.81 1.77
CA CYS A 32 -20.67 -7.12 1.42
C CYS A 32 -20.37 -7.91 2.67
N GLN A 33 -20.96 -9.09 2.76
CA GLN A 33 -20.84 -9.91 3.95
C GLN A 33 -19.58 -10.75 3.98
N ASP A 34 -18.77 -10.67 2.93
CA ASP A 34 -17.58 -11.49 2.84
C ASP A 34 -16.45 -10.89 3.67
N GLN A 35 -16.50 -11.14 4.97
CA GLN A 35 -15.50 -10.61 5.88
C GLN A 35 -14.12 -11.21 5.61
N LEU A 36 -14.08 -12.42 5.09
CA LEU A 36 -12.82 -13.07 4.77
C LEU A 36 -12.11 -12.32 3.66
N GLN A 37 -12.86 -11.93 2.63
CA GLN A 37 -12.28 -11.18 1.54
C GLN A 37 -11.80 -9.81 2.00
N VAL A 38 -12.59 -9.15 2.81
CA VAL A 38 -12.21 -7.84 3.34
C VAL A 38 -10.94 -7.97 4.17
N ALA A 39 -10.84 -9.01 4.99
CA ALA A 39 -9.65 -9.23 5.81
C ALA A 39 -8.42 -9.46 4.95
N ARG A 40 -8.57 -10.22 3.87
CA ARG A 40 -7.45 -10.47 2.96
C ARG A 40 -6.98 -9.17 2.30
N LEU A 41 -7.92 -8.36 1.88
CA LEU A 41 -7.57 -7.09 1.24
C LEU A 41 -6.90 -6.15 2.22
N LYS A 42 -7.39 -6.11 3.45
CA LYS A 42 -6.76 -5.29 4.47
C LYS A 42 -5.34 -5.75 4.78
N LYS A 43 -5.13 -7.05 4.81
CA LYS A 43 -3.80 -7.59 5.04
C LYS A 43 -2.87 -7.20 3.91
N ARG A 44 -3.34 -7.31 2.66
CA ARG A 44 -2.55 -6.91 1.52
C ARG A 44 -2.22 -5.43 1.57
N LYS A 45 -3.19 -4.62 1.96
CA LYS A 45 -2.97 -3.18 2.08
C LYS A 45 -1.88 -2.87 3.09
N LEU A 46 -1.88 -3.57 4.23
CA LEU A 46 -0.84 -3.38 5.23
C LEU A 46 0.53 -3.78 4.71
N GLN A 47 0.60 -4.87 3.95
CA GLN A 47 1.85 -5.28 3.36
C GLN A 47 2.39 -4.24 2.40
N LEU A 48 1.51 -3.65 1.59
CA LEU A 48 1.92 -2.60 0.68
C LEU A 48 2.40 -1.37 1.44
N LYS A 49 1.69 -1.02 2.50
CA LYS A 49 2.08 0.12 3.31
C LYS A 49 3.47 -0.08 3.90
N ASP A 50 3.75 -1.29 4.36
CA ASP A 50 5.07 -1.62 4.90
C ASP A 50 6.16 -1.46 3.85
N GLN A 51 5.90 -1.97 2.65
CA GLN A 51 6.88 -1.87 1.58
C GLN A 51 7.10 -0.42 1.17
N ILE A 52 6.02 0.35 1.12
CA ILE A 52 6.11 1.77 0.80
C ILE A 52 6.99 2.47 1.83
N ALA A 53 6.75 2.21 3.11
CA ALA A 53 7.52 2.84 4.16
C ALA A 53 8.99 2.50 4.08
N MET A 54 9.31 1.24 3.76
CA MET A 54 10.69 0.82 3.63
C MET A 54 11.39 1.53 2.50
N ILE A 55 10.72 1.67 1.37
CA ILE A 55 11.32 2.33 0.22
C ILE A 55 11.47 3.83 0.49
N GLU A 56 10.47 4.42 1.09
CA GLU A 56 10.54 5.85 1.42
C GLU A 56 11.70 6.12 2.37
N ASP A 57 11.87 5.23 3.33
CA ASP A 57 12.96 5.34 4.28
C ASP A 57 14.31 5.26 3.59
N TYR A 58 14.40 4.38 2.61
CA TYR A 58 15.62 4.20 1.86
C TYR A 58 15.93 5.42 0.99
N LEU A 59 14.91 5.94 0.35
CA LEU A 59 15.09 7.07 -0.56
C LEU A 59 15.29 8.40 0.16
N THR A 60 14.73 8.50 1.37
CA THR A 60 14.81 9.74 2.12
C THR A 60 15.33 9.44 3.49
N PRO A 61 16.57 9.16 3.57
CA PRO A 61 17.11 8.79 4.85
C PRO A 61 16.95 9.95 5.71
N ASP A 62 16.35 9.92 6.63
CA ASP A 62 16.05 10.88 7.28
C ASP A 62 16.66 11.49 8.10
N ILE A 63 16.73 12.23 8.26
CA ILE A 63 17.38 12.91 8.87
C ILE A 63 16.86 13.63 9.84
N ILE A 64 16.29 13.88 10.14
CA ILE A 64 15.83 14.55 10.97
C ILE A 64 16.20 14.89 11.93
N ALA A 65 16.46 15.14 12.14
CA ALA A 65 16.64 15.53 12.99
C ALA A 65 16.24 16.03 13.78
#